data_3fda48f7f711f9e9dc9bea703908ec4c
#
_entry.id   3fda48f7f711f9e9dc9bea703908ec4c
#
_cell.length_a   1.000
_cell.length_b   1.000
_cell.length_c   1.000
_cell.angle_alpha   90.00
_cell.angle_beta   90.00
_cell.angle_gamma   90.00
#
_symmetry.space_group_name_H-M   'P 1'
#
loop_
_entity.id
_entity.type
_entity.pdbx_description
1 polymer ?
#
loop_
_entity_poly.entity_id
_entity_poly.type
_entity_poly.pdbx_seq_one_letter_code
_entity_poly.pdbx_strand_id
1 'polypeptide(L)'
;MDNYGFLSLLPPIIAIFLAIRTKQVFISLLTGIFIGWLIIGGWNPLKGILFTIDGIVNVFSDSGNTRVIIFTFLVGALITFIQVSGGVAGFINSAKIYFKTNENEIQKSRKKAQLFAALTGMLIFVESNISALTVGTIFRPIFDKLKLSREKLAYIADSTSAPSKLLIPFNGWGAFIMGLLLTQGIENPFMGLISAMPYNFYPILVIIILFIFIISGKDIGPMKSAELRTKNGNVFDEGSTPMVSEEITIIETKKGVKENSFNMFLPLVSMILIMPIMLFYTGYDESLQNKTFFNIIGNASGSSSVLYSVLIALIISSIYYFINKIMTVREIIDNTIKGMSGMISLALLIILAFAIGNLCNELGTGTYVSESLKDVLSPKLIPVLLFLTSCFIAFSTGTSWGTFAIMIAIAVPISNQ
;
A
#
# COMPACT_ATOMS: atom_id res chain seq x y z
N MET A 1 -22.57 -9.78 -26.30
CA MET A 1 -21.75 -10.47 -25.30
C MET A 1 -22.47 -11.76 -24.96
N ASP A 2 -21.77 -12.89 -25.01
CA ASP A 2 -22.36 -14.15 -24.60
C ASP A 2 -22.72 -14.06 -23.11
N ASN A 3 -23.96 -14.38 -22.76
CA ASN A 3 -24.42 -14.30 -21.38
C ASN A 3 -24.01 -15.59 -20.65
N TYR A 4 -22.89 -15.55 -19.92
CA TYR A 4 -22.41 -16.70 -19.14
C TYR A 4 -23.21 -16.92 -17.84
N GLY A 5 -24.09 -15.97 -17.47
CA GLY A 5 -24.96 -16.08 -16.31
C GLY A 5 -24.23 -16.45 -15.02
N PHE A 6 -24.72 -17.43 -14.28
CA PHE A 6 -24.10 -17.89 -13.03
C PHE A 6 -22.63 -18.35 -13.21
N LEU A 7 -22.25 -18.86 -14.39
CA LEU A 7 -20.87 -19.32 -14.63
C LEU A 7 -19.86 -18.18 -14.52
N SER A 8 -20.27 -16.93 -14.77
CA SER A 8 -19.39 -15.76 -14.61
C SER A 8 -18.92 -15.53 -13.18
N LEU A 9 -19.61 -16.09 -12.18
CA LEU A 9 -19.23 -15.99 -10.76
C LEU A 9 -18.18 -17.03 -10.35
N LEU A 10 -18.01 -18.11 -11.12
CA LEU A 10 -17.11 -19.20 -10.73
C LEU A 10 -15.64 -18.75 -10.56
N PRO A 11 -15.05 -17.95 -11.47
CA PRO A 11 -13.67 -17.50 -11.32
C PRO A 11 -13.40 -16.77 -10.00
N PRO A 12 -14.12 -15.70 -9.63
CA PRO A 12 -13.87 -15.01 -8.38
C PRO A 12 -14.24 -15.85 -7.15
N ILE A 13 -15.31 -16.65 -7.19
CA ILE A 13 -15.68 -17.53 -6.06
C ILE A 13 -14.61 -18.58 -5.82
N ILE A 14 -14.09 -19.23 -6.85
CA ILE A 14 -13.03 -20.23 -6.74
C ILE A 14 -11.73 -19.58 -6.25
N ALA A 15 -11.37 -18.41 -6.76
CA ALA A 15 -10.21 -17.66 -6.29
C ALA A 15 -10.34 -17.34 -4.79
N ILE A 16 -11.48 -16.84 -4.33
CA ILE A 16 -11.75 -16.56 -2.91
C ILE A 16 -11.68 -17.85 -2.09
N PHE A 17 -12.39 -18.89 -2.49
CA PHE A 17 -12.44 -20.16 -1.76
C PHE A 17 -11.05 -20.78 -1.59
N LEU A 18 -10.26 -20.84 -2.68
CA LEU A 18 -8.90 -21.37 -2.64
C LEU A 18 -7.98 -20.46 -1.82
N ALA A 19 -8.09 -19.14 -1.91
CA ALA A 19 -7.28 -18.22 -1.12
C ALA A 19 -7.51 -18.42 0.38
N ILE A 20 -8.75 -18.59 0.80
CA ILE A 20 -9.12 -18.89 2.19
C ILE A 20 -8.58 -20.27 2.62
N ARG A 21 -8.72 -21.28 1.78
CA ARG A 21 -8.38 -22.68 2.12
C ARG A 21 -6.88 -22.93 2.11
N THR A 22 -6.16 -22.35 1.16
CA THR A 22 -4.73 -22.59 0.93
C THR A 22 -3.81 -21.53 1.54
N LYS A 23 -4.35 -20.33 1.82
CA LYS A 23 -3.61 -19.13 2.20
C LYS A 23 -2.54 -18.73 1.15
N GLN A 24 -2.75 -19.14 -0.10
CA GLN A 24 -1.85 -18.92 -1.24
C GLN A 24 -2.58 -18.13 -2.34
N VAL A 25 -2.41 -16.80 -2.33
CA VAL A 25 -3.14 -15.89 -3.23
C VAL A 25 -2.77 -16.12 -4.69
N PHE A 26 -1.50 -16.38 -5.00
CA PHE A 26 -1.03 -16.60 -6.38
C PHE A 26 -1.74 -17.78 -7.05
N ILE A 27 -1.72 -18.94 -6.39
CA ILE A 27 -2.36 -20.16 -6.90
C ILE A 27 -3.85 -19.95 -7.04
N SER A 28 -4.44 -19.26 -6.09
CA SER A 28 -5.89 -18.99 -6.07
C SER A 28 -6.33 -18.11 -7.23
N LEU A 29 -5.63 -17.00 -7.47
CA LEU A 29 -5.91 -16.11 -8.60
C LEU A 29 -5.66 -16.83 -9.93
N LEU A 30 -4.53 -17.53 -10.07
CA LEU A 30 -4.22 -18.28 -11.30
C LEU A 30 -5.28 -19.34 -11.61
N THR A 31 -5.75 -20.08 -10.59
CA THR A 31 -6.81 -21.07 -10.76
C THR A 31 -8.13 -20.40 -11.16
N GLY A 32 -8.49 -19.28 -10.53
CA GLY A 32 -9.67 -18.49 -10.92
C GLY A 32 -9.60 -18.03 -12.37
N ILE A 33 -8.46 -17.49 -12.80
CA ILE A 33 -8.22 -17.06 -14.19
C ILE A 33 -8.36 -18.26 -15.15
N PHE A 34 -7.74 -19.40 -14.82
CA PHE A 34 -7.84 -20.60 -15.63
C PHE A 34 -9.29 -21.08 -15.80
N ILE A 35 -10.06 -21.15 -14.72
CA ILE A 35 -11.46 -21.57 -14.76
C ILE A 35 -12.30 -20.62 -15.64
N GLY A 36 -12.09 -19.32 -15.56
CA GLY A 36 -12.81 -18.37 -16.40
C GLY A 36 -12.47 -18.55 -17.89
N TRP A 37 -11.22 -18.70 -18.24
CA TRP A 37 -10.82 -18.98 -19.61
C TRP A 37 -11.22 -20.37 -20.09
N LEU A 38 -11.34 -21.35 -19.19
CA LEU A 38 -11.90 -22.67 -19.49
C LEU A 38 -13.39 -22.56 -19.87
N ILE A 39 -14.15 -21.73 -19.17
CA ILE A 39 -15.56 -21.45 -19.50
C ILE A 39 -15.68 -20.80 -20.87
N ILE A 40 -14.93 -19.73 -21.14
CA ILE A 40 -14.90 -19.04 -22.45
C ILE A 40 -14.43 -19.98 -23.55
N GLY A 41 -13.48 -20.85 -23.28
CA GLY A 41 -12.96 -21.87 -24.21
C GLY A 41 -13.92 -23.06 -24.47
N GLY A 42 -15.15 -23.01 -23.94
CA GLY A 42 -16.14 -24.10 -24.11
C GLY A 42 -15.75 -25.38 -23.36
N TRP A 43 -15.17 -25.27 -22.18
CA TRP A 43 -14.69 -26.37 -21.32
C TRP A 43 -13.58 -27.22 -21.96
N ASN A 44 -12.85 -26.66 -22.93
CA ASN A 44 -11.69 -27.31 -23.50
C ASN A 44 -10.44 -26.97 -22.69
N PRO A 45 -9.77 -27.96 -22.01
CA PRO A 45 -8.65 -27.69 -21.14
C PRO A 45 -7.45 -27.05 -21.86
N LEU A 46 -7.17 -27.46 -23.09
CA LEU A 46 -6.06 -26.91 -23.86
C LEU A 46 -6.30 -25.43 -24.21
N LYS A 47 -7.50 -25.11 -24.67
CA LYS A 47 -7.90 -23.70 -24.93
C LYS A 47 -7.86 -22.89 -23.62
N GLY A 48 -8.34 -23.47 -22.51
CA GLY A 48 -8.29 -22.81 -21.20
C GLY A 48 -6.86 -22.44 -20.79
N ILE A 49 -5.88 -23.33 -21.00
CA ILE A 49 -4.47 -23.05 -20.69
C ILE A 49 -3.93 -21.94 -21.60
N LEU A 50 -4.12 -22.05 -22.92
CA LEU A 50 -3.62 -21.07 -23.89
C LEU A 50 -4.22 -19.69 -23.63
N PHE A 51 -5.53 -19.60 -23.47
CA PHE A 51 -6.22 -18.34 -23.17
C PHE A 51 -5.82 -17.74 -21.80
N THR A 52 -5.47 -18.58 -20.82
CA THR A 52 -4.91 -18.11 -19.55
C THR A 52 -3.57 -17.40 -19.76
N ILE A 53 -2.69 -17.99 -20.56
CA ILE A 53 -1.39 -17.37 -20.89
C ILE A 53 -1.60 -16.07 -21.66
N ASP A 54 -2.44 -16.09 -22.68
CA ASP A 54 -2.75 -14.91 -23.49
C ASP A 54 -3.41 -13.81 -22.63
N GLY A 55 -4.32 -14.16 -21.72
CA GLY A 55 -4.96 -13.23 -20.80
C GLY A 55 -3.97 -12.55 -19.84
N ILE A 56 -2.95 -13.28 -19.37
CA ILE A 56 -1.86 -12.72 -18.56
C ILE A 56 -0.97 -11.80 -19.40
N VAL A 57 -0.62 -12.21 -20.63
CA VAL A 57 0.17 -11.39 -21.55
C VAL A 57 -0.58 -10.12 -21.93
N ASN A 58 -1.87 -10.20 -22.18
CA ASN A 58 -2.71 -9.06 -22.55
C ASN A 58 -2.82 -7.99 -21.46
N VAL A 59 -2.49 -8.30 -20.20
CA VAL A 59 -2.37 -7.28 -19.13
C VAL A 59 -1.36 -6.20 -19.53
N PHE A 60 -0.28 -6.56 -20.21
CA PHE A 60 0.77 -5.62 -20.63
C PHE A 60 0.39 -4.81 -21.89
N SER A 61 -0.64 -5.21 -22.61
CA SER A 61 -1.15 -4.46 -23.76
C SER A 61 -1.85 -3.16 -23.33
N ASP A 62 -2.38 -3.13 -22.09
CA ASP A 62 -2.89 -1.91 -21.49
C ASP A 62 -1.75 -1.06 -20.93
N SER A 63 -1.65 0.17 -21.42
CA SER A 63 -0.57 1.09 -21.02
C SER A 63 -0.70 1.54 -19.55
N GLY A 64 -1.91 1.61 -19.02
CA GLY A 64 -2.17 1.96 -17.61
C GLY A 64 -1.65 0.87 -16.66
N ASN A 65 -2.03 -0.38 -16.94
CA ASN A 65 -1.58 -1.55 -16.19
C ASN A 65 -0.05 -1.68 -16.23
N THR A 66 0.55 -1.55 -17.41
CA THR A 66 2.00 -1.63 -17.58
C THR A 66 2.74 -0.55 -16.78
N ARG A 67 2.21 0.69 -16.76
CA ARG A 67 2.77 1.77 -15.95
C ARG A 67 2.73 1.47 -14.45
N VAL A 68 1.64 0.89 -13.94
CA VAL A 68 1.51 0.50 -12.54
C VAL A 68 2.51 -0.61 -12.17
N ILE A 69 2.72 -1.59 -13.05
CA ILE A 69 3.70 -2.67 -12.85
C ILE A 69 5.12 -2.08 -12.80
N ILE A 70 5.49 -1.22 -13.77
CA ILE A 70 6.81 -0.57 -13.80
C ILE A 70 7.01 0.32 -12.57
N PHE A 71 5.99 1.11 -12.20
CA PHE A 71 6.01 1.93 -10.99
C PHE A 71 6.32 1.08 -9.75
N THR A 72 5.71 -0.09 -9.61
CA THR A 72 5.92 -0.99 -8.47
C THR A 72 7.40 -1.40 -8.36
N PHE A 73 8.04 -1.74 -9.47
CA PHE A 73 9.48 -2.03 -9.48
C PHE A 73 10.32 -0.82 -9.07
N LEU A 74 10.02 0.36 -9.60
CA LEU A 74 10.80 1.57 -9.33
C LEU A 74 10.65 2.06 -7.88
N VAL A 75 9.50 1.86 -7.26
CA VAL A 75 9.33 2.11 -5.82
C VAL A 75 10.27 1.23 -5.00
N GLY A 76 10.46 -0.04 -5.38
CA GLY A 76 11.45 -0.90 -4.74
C GLY A 76 12.88 -0.35 -4.83
N ALA A 77 13.25 0.20 -5.99
CA ALA A 77 14.54 0.88 -6.15
C ALA A 77 14.66 2.10 -5.23
N LEU A 78 13.61 2.94 -5.16
CA LEU A 78 13.57 4.11 -4.29
C LEU A 78 13.76 3.73 -2.81
N ILE A 79 13.08 2.68 -2.37
CA ILE A 79 13.20 2.13 -1.02
C ILE A 79 14.64 1.72 -0.72
N THR A 80 15.26 0.98 -1.63
CA THR A 80 16.64 0.52 -1.49
C THR A 80 17.63 1.70 -1.44
N PHE A 81 17.42 2.72 -2.25
CA PHE A 81 18.20 3.95 -2.23
C PHE A 81 18.16 4.64 -0.85
N ILE A 82 16.98 4.78 -0.28
CA ILE A 82 16.78 5.38 1.04
C ILE A 82 17.52 4.60 2.13
N GLN A 83 17.51 3.27 2.06
CA GLN A 83 18.15 2.40 3.05
C GLN A 83 19.68 2.43 2.92
N VAL A 84 20.20 2.13 1.73
CA VAL A 84 21.66 2.01 1.47
C VAL A 84 22.40 3.33 1.61
N SER A 85 21.74 4.46 1.29
CA SER A 85 22.34 5.80 1.42
C SER A 85 22.56 6.28 2.86
N GLY A 86 22.18 5.49 3.85
CA GLY A 86 22.20 5.92 5.25
C GLY A 86 21.13 6.94 5.60
N GLY A 87 20.12 7.09 4.75
CA GLY A 87 19.00 8.02 4.98
C GLY A 87 18.18 7.63 6.20
N VAL A 88 17.79 6.36 6.34
CA VAL A 88 17.08 5.84 7.50
C VAL A 88 17.91 5.97 8.76
N ALA A 89 19.17 5.54 8.73
CA ALA A 89 20.08 5.64 9.89
C ALA A 89 20.30 7.10 10.32
N GLY A 90 20.49 8.01 9.36
CA GLY A 90 20.62 9.45 9.63
C GLY A 90 19.36 10.04 10.25
N PHE A 91 18.17 9.63 9.78
CA PHE A 91 16.91 10.04 10.38
C PHE A 91 16.78 9.53 11.82
N ILE A 92 17.12 8.26 12.07
CA ILE A 92 17.19 7.67 13.40
C ILE A 92 18.07 8.48 14.34
N ASN A 93 19.28 8.83 13.90
CA ASN A 93 20.23 9.58 14.72
C ASN A 93 19.76 11.01 14.99
N SER A 94 19.20 11.69 13.98
CA SER A 94 18.59 13.00 14.17
C SER A 94 17.45 12.99 15.19
N ALA A 95 16.58 11.99 15.11
CA ALA A 95 15.49 11.81 16.06
C ALA A 95 16.02 11.57 17.49
N LYS A 96 17.05 10.72 17.67
CA LYS A 96 17.67 10.47 19.01
C LYS A 96 18.24 11.74 19.64
N ILE A 97 18.85 12.64 18.85
CA ILE A 97 19.41 13.90 19.35
C ILE A 97 18.29 14.81 19.87
N TYR A 98 17.15 14.84 19.21
CA TYR A 98 16.01 15.67 19.59
C TYR A 98 15.34 15.21 20.90
N PHE A 99 15.50 13.93 21.26
CA PHE A 99 14.94 13.31 22.47
C PHE A 99 15.93 13.27 23.67
N LYS A 100 16.76 14.31 23.86
CA LYS A 100 17.44 14.49 25.14
C LYS A 100 16.40 14.70 26.22
N THR A 101 16.07 13.63 26.96
CA THR A 101 15.06 13.64 28.01
C THR A 101 15.59 14.34 29.27
N ASN A 102 14.99 15.45 29.63
CA ASN A 102 15.13 16.03 30.97
C ASN A 102 14.34 15.16 31.96
N GLU A 103 15.01 14.63 32.98
CA GLU A 103 14.40 13.74 33.99
C GLU A 103 13.24 14.40 34.74
N ASN A 104 13.24 15.73 34.87
CA ASN A 104 12.24 16.49 35.60
C ASN A 104 10.88 16.66 34.87
N GLU A 105 10.73 16.22 33.62
CA GLU A 105 9.50 16.33 32.83
C GLU A 105 9.06 15.01 32.20
N ILE A 106 9.16 13.90 32.94
CA ILE A 106 8.90 12.55 32.40
C ILE A 106 7.56 12.42 31.68
N GLN A 107 6.49 13.00 32.21
CA GLN A 107 5.16 12.90 31.61
C GLN A 107 5.06 13.64 30.26
N LYS A 108 5.66 14.82 30.15
CA LYS A 108 5.72 15.56 28.88
C LYS A 108 6.60 14.83 27.87
N SER A 109 7.72 14.24 28.32
CA SER A 109 8.62 13.45 27.49
C SER A 109 7.95 12.18 26.96
N ARG A 110 7.11 11.51 27.76
CA ARG A 110 6.30 10.36 27.33
C ARG A 110 5.32 10.73 26.22
N LYS A 111 4.57 11.83 26.37
CA LYS A 111 3.65 12.32 25.33
C LYS A 111 4.39 12.73 24.06
N LYS A 112 5.49 13.48 24.20
CA LYS A 112 6.32 13.88 23.06
C LYS A 112 6.83 12.66 22.28
N ALA A 113 7.40 11.66 22.96
CA ALA A 113 7.90 10.45 22.30
C ALA A 113 6.82 9.71 21.51
N GLN A 114 5.63 9.56 22.07
CA GLN A 114 4.49 8.95 21.37
C GLN A 114 4.04 9.78 20.16
N LEU A 115 3.92 11.11 20.34
CA LEU A 115 3.54 12.01 19.25
C LEU A 115 4.54 11.97 18.10
N PHE A 116 5.84 12.01 18.39
CA PHE A 116 6.87 11.91 17.37
C PHE A 116 6.91 10.53 16.70
N ALA A 117 6.68 9.45 17.46
CA ALA A 117 6.54 8.12 16.87
C ALA A 117 5.37 8.07 15.88
N ALA A 118 4.22 8.62 16.26
CA ALA A 118 3.05 8.70 15.40
C ALA A 118 3.29 9.56 14.15
N LEU A 119 3.84 10.77 14.31
CA LEU A 119 4.16 11.64 13.18
C LEU A 119 5.19 11.01 12.24
N THR A 120 6.21 10.34 12.79
CA THR A 120 7.21 9.61 11.98
C THR A 120 6.54 8.51 11.14
N GLY A 121 5.66 7.71 11.75
CA GLY A 121 4.92 6.68 11.04
C GLY A 121 4.05 7.23 9.92
N MET A 122 3.39 8.37 10.14
CA MET A 122 2.58 9.04 9.13
C MET A 122 3.42 9.66 8.00
N LEU A 123 4.59 10.21 8.31
CA LEU A 123 5.48 10.82 7.31
C LEU A 123 6.08 9.78 6.36
N ILE A 124 6.28 8.54 6.81
CA ILE A 124 6.81 7.46 5.98
C ILE A 124 5.65 6.72 5.31
N PHE A 125 4.83 7.42 4.56
CA PHE A 125 3.62 6.86 3.92
C PHE A 125 3.88 6.07 2.64
N VAL A 126 5.11 6.01 2.13
CA VAL A 126 5.45 5.35 0.86
C VAL A 126 5.33 3.83 0.98
N GLU A 127 5.85 3.24 2.09
CA GLU A 127 5.81 1.79 2.33
C GLU A 127 5.55 1.47 3.82
N SER A 128 4.49 0.65 4.11
CA SER A 128 4.08 0.37 5.49
C SER A 128 5.12 -0.40 6.28
N ASN A 129 5.78 -1.36 5.65
CA ASN A 129 6.81 -2.15 6.34
C ASN A 129 7.97 -1.27 6.77
N ILE A 130 8.42 -0.35 5.91
CA ILE A 130 9.47 0.61 6.24
C ILE A 130 9.00 1.55 7.36
N SER A 131 7.77 2.06 7.28
CA SER A 131 7.20 2.90 8.31
C SER A 131 7.20 2.18 9.67
N ALA A 132 6.61 0.99 9.73
CA ALA A 132 6.50 0.22 10.97
C ALA A 132 7.87 -0.16 11.54
N LEU A 133 8.80 -0.63 10.70
CA LEU A 133 10.16 -0.97 11.11
C LEU A 133 10.92 0.25 11.61
N THR A 134 10.81 1.38 10.90
CA THR A 134 11.49 2.62 11.28
C THR A 134 10.99 3.12 12.62
N VAL A 135 9.65 3.19 12.81
CA VAL A 135 9.06 3.58 14.09
C VAL A 135 9.49 2.62 15.20
N GLY A 136 9.41 1.31 14.97
CA GLY A 136 9.79 0.29 15.92
C GLY A 136 11.27 0.40 16.34
N THR A 137 12.19 0.51 15.38
CA THR A 137 13.63 0.55 15.66
C THR A 137 14.09 1.85 16.33
N ILE A 138 13.55 2.99 15.89
CA ILE A 138 13.93 4.31 16.44
C ILE A 138 13.39 4.48 17.85
N PHE A 139 12.09 4.23 18.04
CA PHE A 139 11.41 4.61 19.26
C PHE A 139 11.48 3.54 20.34
N ARG A 140 11.82 2.28 20.03
CA ARG A 140 11.99 1.21 21.02
C ARG A 140 12.92 1.60 22.17
N PRO A 141 14.18 2.03 21.97
CA PRO A 141 15.05 2.42 23.07
C PRO A 141 14.55 3.65 23.84
N ILE A 142 13.83 4.56 23.17
CA ILE A 142 13.22 5.74 23.79
C ILE A 142 12.03 5.32 24.67
N PHE A 143 11.18 4.42 24.19
CA PHE A 143 10.05 3.88 24.93
C PHE A 143 10.52 3.10 26.16
N ASP A 144 11.54 2.23 26.01
CA ASP A 144 12.12 1.48 27.11
C ASP A 144 12.67 2.43 28.20
N LYS A 145 13.42 3.48 27.81
CA LYS A 145 13.96 4.50 28.75
C LYS A 145 12.85 5.28 29.45
N LEU A 146 11.76 5.59 28.76
CA LEU A 146 10.62 6.32 29.30
C LEU A 146 9.61 5.41 30.01
N LYS A 147 9.88 4.11 30.12
CA LYS A 147 8.98 3.09 30.65
C LYS A 147 7.60 3.10 29.99
N LEU A 148 7.57 3.34 28.67
CA LEU A 148 6.41 3.14 27.81
C LEU A 148 6.40 1.70 27.31
N SER A 149 5.22 1.08 27.21
CA SER A 149 5.13 -0.31 26.77
C SER A 149 5.47 -0.48 25.29
N ARG A 150 6.07 -1.60 24.94
CA ARG A 150 6.38 -1.96 23.55
C ARG A 150 5.12 -2.26 22.76
N GLU A 151 4.07 -2.75 23.42
CA GLU A 151 2.75 -2.94 22.85
C GLU A 151 2.15 -1.61 22.38
N LYS A 152 2.34 -0.53 23.15
CA LYS A 152 1.92 0.81 22.73
C LYS A 152 2.73 1.30 21.54
N LEU A 153 4.03 1.02 21.48
CA LEU A 153 4.84 1.34 20.31
C LEU A 153 4.36 0.58 19.07
N ALA A 154 4.06 -0.72 19.22
CA ALA A 154 3.51 -1.53 18.13
C ALA A 154 2.15 -0.98 17.65
N TYR A 155 1.26 -0.61 18.58
CA TYR A 155 -0.02 0.02 18.26
C TYR A 155 0.15 1.34 17.48
N ILE A 156 1.09 2.20 17.91
CA ILE A 156 1.39 3.45 17.20
C ILE A 156 1.93 3.16 15.80
N ALA A 157 2.88 2.24 15.68
CA ALA A 157 3.48 1.87 14.41
C ALA A 157 2.43 1.33 13.42
N ASP A 158 1.56 0.42 13.87
CA ASP A 158 0.50 -0.17 13.05
C ASP A 158 -0.55 0.88 12.66
N SER A 159 -1.05 1.66 13.63
CA SER A 159 -2.07 2.68 13.41
C SER A 159 -1.63 3.84 12.51
N THR A 160 -0.34 4.04 12.30
CA THR A 160 0.19 5.12 11.47
C THR A 160 0.81 4.66 10.16
N SER A 161 1.17 3.39 10.02
CA SER A 161 1.78 2.86 8.79
C SER A 161 0.76 2.63 7.68
N ALA A 162 -0.10 1.63 7.79
CA ALA A 162 -1.08 1.30 6.75
C ALA A 162 -2.21 2.36 6.63
N PRO A 163 -2.82 2.87 7.72
CA PRO A 163 -3.87 3.87 7.63
C PRO A 163 -3.45 5.16 6.93
N SER A 164 -2.25 5.66 7.19
CA SER A 164 -1.78 6.90 6.54
C SER A 164 -1.63 6.76 5.03
N LYS A 165 -1.28 5.58 4.54
CA LYS A 165 -1.19 5.31 3.11
C LYS A 165 -2.51 5.38 2.38
N LEU A 166 -3.59 4.94 3.04
CA LEU A 166 -4.93 4.99 2.45
C LEU A 166 -5.47 6.43 2.39
N LEU A 167 -4.92 7.34 3.20
CA LEU A 167 -5.28 8.76 3.21
C LEU A 167 -4.35 9.62 2.34
N ILE A 168 -3.26 9.07 1.83
CA ILE A 168 -2.31 9.78 0.97
C ILE A 168 -2.18 8.98 -0.33
N PRO A 169 -2.75 9.44 -1.46
CA PRO A 169 -2.83 8.63 -2.68
C PRO A 169 -1.50 8.48 -3.42
N PHE A 170 -0.43 9.18 -2.98
CA PHE A 170 0.86 9.26 -3.67
C PHE A 170 1.82 8.14 -3.27
N ASN A 171 1.37 6.90 -3.33
CA ASN A 171 2.12 5.71 -2.98
C ASN A 171 1.69 4.50 -3.83
N GLY A 172 2.31 3.34 -3.59
CA GLY A 172 2.01 2.11 -4.33
C GLY A 172 0.54 1.67 -4.25
N TRP A 173 -0.12 1.91 -3.12
CA TRP A 173 -1.55 1.59 -2.94
C TRP A 173 -2.44 2.44 -3.82
N GLY A 174 -2.19 3.76 -3.84
CA GLY A 174 -2.92 4.67 -4.72
C GLY A 174 -2.78 4.28 -6.19
N ALA A 175 -1.56 3.99 -6.63
CA ALA A 175 -1.32 3.55 -8.01
C ALA A 175 -2.03 2.23 -8.33
N PHE A 176 -1.99 1.25 -7.43
CA PHE A 176 -2.65 -0.04 -7.60
C PHE A 176 -4.17 0.09 -7.69
N ILE A 177 -4.78 0.83 -6.76
CA ILE A 177 -6.24 1.06 -6.76
C ILE A 177 -6.65 1.82 -8.02
N MET A 178 -5.90 2.84 -8.43
CA MET A 178 -6.16 3.56 -9.68
C MET A 178 -6.08 2.63 -10.91
N GLY A 179 -5.11 1.71 -10.94
CA GLY A 179 -5.03 0.69 -11.98
C GLY A 179 -6.27 -0.20 -12.01
N LEU A 180 -6.71 -0.71 -10.85
CA LEU A 180 -7.93 -1.52 -10.76
C LEU A 180 -9.19 -0.75 -11.18
N LEU A 181 -9.32 0.52 -10.78
CA LEU A 181 -10.44 1.36 -11.20
C LEU A 181 -10.45 1.58 -12.71
N LEU A 182 -9.27 1.77 -13.32
CA LEU A 182 -9.13 1.92 -14.77
C LEU A 182 -9.61 0.67 -15.52
N THR A 183 -9.25 -0.54 -15.05
CA THR A 183 -9.71 -1.81 -15.64
C THR A 183 -11.22 -1.98 -15.57
N GLN A 184 -11.87 -1.30 -14.63
CA GLN A 184 -13.33 -1.30 -14.47
C GLN A 184 -14.03 -0.16 -15.25
N GLY A 185 -13.30 0.52 -16.15
CA GLY A 185 -13.86 1.56 -17.01
C GLY A 185 -14.11 2.91 -16.32
N ILE A 186 -13.51 3.15 -15.15
CA ILE A 186 -13.57 4.46 -14.50
C ILE A 186 -12.66 5.42 -15.28
N GLU A 187 -13.25 6.39 -15.97
CA GLU A 187 -12.53 7.34 -16.83
C GLU A 187 -11.46 8.13 -16.07
N ASN A 188 -11.76 8.54 -14.83
CA ASN A 188 -10.83 9.27 -13.98
C ASN A 188 -10.56 8.53 -12.67
N PRO A 189 -9.64 7.55 -12.64
CA PRO A 189 -9.34 6.76 -11.45
C PRO A 189 -8.78 7.58 -10.30
N PHE A 190 -8.03 8.66 -10.57
CA PHE A 190 -7.49 9.54 -9.53
C PHE A 190 -8.61 10.29 -8.80
N MET A 191 -9.55 10.88 -9.54
CA MET A 191 -10.71 11.54 -8.92
C MET A 191 -11.61 10.54 -8.21
N GLY A 192 -11.79 9.34 -8.77
CA GLY A 192 -12.50 8.24 -8.09
C GLY A 192 -11.88 7.91 -6.73
N LEU A 193 -10.56 7.79 -6.68
CA LEU A 193 -9.81 7.54 -5.45
C LEU A 193 -9.96 8.70 -4.43
N ILE A 194 -9.76 9.95 -4.88
CA ILE A 194 -9.88 11.14 -4.02
C ILE A 194 -11.31 11.28 -3.47
N SER A 195 -12.32 11.05 -4.29
CA SER A 195 -13.73 11.13 -3.88
C SER A 195 -14.10 10.04 -2.87
N ALA A 196 -13.42 8.89 -2.90
CA ALA A 196 -13.61 7.83 -1.93
C ALA A 196 -12.91 8.10 -0.58
N MET A 197 -11.90 8.97 -0.52
CA MET A 197 -11.12 9.22 0.70
C MET A 197 -11.95 9.62 1.93
N PRO A 198 -12.95 10.52 1.85
CA PRO A 198 -13.75 10.87 3.01
C PRO A 198 -14.53 9.69 3.61
N TYR A 199 -14.73 8.62 2.84
CA TYR A 199 -15.41 7.41 3.27
C TYR A 199 -14.46 6.33 3.82
N ASN A 200 -13.17 6.60 3.89
CA ASN A 200 -12.19 5.73 4.54
C ASN A 200 -12.29 5.86 6.07
N PHE A 201 -13.44 5.45 6.63
CA PHE A 201 -13.74 5.63 8.05
C PHE A 201 -12.71 4.97 8.97
N TYR A 202 -12.25 3.75 8.66
CA TYR A 202 -11.26 3.07 9.51
C TYR A 202 -9.94 3.84 9.62
N PRO A 203 -9.24 4.21 8.54
CA PRO A 203 -8.02 5.01 8.62
C PRO A 203 -8.21 6.34 9.35
N ILE A 204 -9.30 7.04 9.09
CA ILE A 204 -9.60 8.33 9.73
C ILE A 204 -9.80 8.13 11.24
N LEU A 205 -10.66 7.18 11.62
CA LEU A 205 -11.00 6.96 13.02
C LEU A 205 -9.81 6.42 13.82
N VAL A 206 -9.02 5.48 13.27
CA VAL A 206 -7.87 4.92 13.99
C VAL A 206 -6.81 5.98 14.28
N ILE A 207 -6.56 6.89 13.34
CA ILE A 207 -5.62 8.00 13.54
C ILE A 207 -6.17 8.99 14.57
N ILE A 208 -7.43 9.36 14.50
CA ILE A 208 -8.08 10.25 15.47
C ILE A 208 -8.02 9.65 16.88
N ILE A 209 -8.40 8.38 17.02
CA ILE A 209 -8.38 7.65 18.30
C ILE A 209 -6.97 7.57 18.85
N LEU A 210 -5.97 7.28 18.02
CA LEU A 210 -4.57 7.26 18.41
C LEU A 210 -4.15 8.59 19.03
N PHE A 211 -4.42 9.72 18.36
CA PHE A 211 -4.08 11.03 18.88
C PHE A 211 -4.85 11.37 20.16
N ILE A 212 -6.13 10.99 20.29
CA ILE A 212 -6.89 11.13 21.53
C ILE A 212 -6.20 10.38 22.68
N PHE A 213 -5.76 9.15 22.49
CA PHE A 213 -5.04 8.40 23.52
C PHE A 213 -3.68 9.01 23.86
N ILE A 214 -2.91 9.47 22.90
CA ILE A 214 -1.63 10.14 23.13
C ILE A 214 -1.83 11.44 23.92
N ILE A 215 -2.78 12.27 23.52
CA ILE A 215 -3.02 13.58 24.13
C ILE A 215 -3.65 13.44 25.52
N SER A 216 -4.64 12.57 25.68
CA SER A 216 -5.27 12.30 26.99
C SER A 216 -4.32 11.65 27.98
N GLY A 217 -3.37 10.84 27.50
CA GLY A 217 -2.47 10.02 28.33
C GLY A 217 -3.19 8.92 29.09
N LYS A 218 -4.42 8.59 28.70
CA LYS A 218 -5.23 7.53 29.29
C LYS A 218 -5.15 6.27 28.44
N ASP A 219 -4.94 5.14 29.07
CA ASP A 219 -4.94 3.83 28.42
C ASP A 219 -6.11 3.00 28.93
N ILE A 220 -6.67 2.16 28.07
CA ILE A 220 -7.82 1.30 28.37
C ILE A 220 -7.50 -0.17 28.07
N GLY A 221 -8.24 -1.08 28.70
CA GLY A 221 -8.15 -2.51 28.44
C GLY A 221 -6.73 -3.08 28.54
N PRO A 222 -6.33 -4.00 27.66
CA PRO A 222 -5.02 -4.64 27.69
C PRO A 222 -3.84 -3.67 27.61
N MET A 223 -4.01 -2.53 26.91
CA MET A 223 -2.96 -1.50 26.82
C MET A 223 -2.65 -0.87 28.18
N LYS A 224 -3.66 -0.66 29.03
CA LYS A 224 -3.48 -0.16 30.39
C LYS A 224 -2.67 -1.15 31.25
N SER A 225 -2.94 -2.43 31.11
CA SER A 225 -2.20 -3.49 31.81
C SER A 225 -0.73 -3.53 31.38
N ALA A 226 -0.47 -3.46 30.05
CA ALA A 226 0.87 -3.41 29.49
C ALA A 226 1.66 -2.18 29.98
N GLU A 227 1.04 -1.01 30.02
CA GLU A 227 1.66 0.23 30.54
C GLU A 227 1.97 0.14 32.04
N LEU A 228 1.08 -0.42 32.86
CA LEU A 228 1.33 -0.63 34.29
C LEU A 228 2.46 -1.61 34.51
N ARG A 229 2.49 -2.73 33.82
CA ARG A 229 3.54 -3.73 33.85
C ARG A 229 4.92 -3.12 33.52
N THR A 230 4.98 -2.36 32.43
CA THR A 230 6.24 -1.72 31.99
C THR A 230 6.71 -0.63 32.96
N LYS A 231 5.81 0.13 33.58
CA LYS A 231 6.15 1.09 34.63
C LYS A 231 6.81 0.41 35.83
N ASN A 232 6.39 -0.82 36.15
CA ASN A 232 6.97 -1.65 37.25
C ASN A 232 8.29 -2.33 36.84
N GLY A 233 8.80 -2.12 35.64
CA GLY A 233 10.08 -2.65 35.15
C GLY A 233 9.97 -3.89 34.25
N ASN A 234 8.81 -4.52 34.14
CA ASN A 234 8.62 -5.73 33.33
C ASN A 234 8.20 -5.34 31.89
N VAL A 235 9.15 -5.42 30.96
CA VAL A 235 8.93 -5.04 29.56
C VAL A 235 8.06 -6.04 28.83
N PHE A 236 8.13 -7.33 29.18
CA PHE A 236 7.36 -8.42 28.57
C PHE A 236 6.34 -9.01 29.53
N ASP A 237 5.30 -9.62 28.97
CA ASP A 237 4.35 -10.41 29.74
C ASP A 237 4.95 -11.77 30.12
N GLU A 238 4.54 -12.32 31.27
CA GLU A 238 5.02 -13.64 31.70
C GLU A 238 4.67 -14.71 30.66
N GLY A 239 5.69 -15.45 30.24
CA GLY A 239 5.53 -16.49 29.20
C GLY A 239 5.48 -15.99 27.75
N SER A 240 5.58 -14.68 27.51
CA SER A 240 5.69 -14.18 26.14
C SER A 240 7.09 -14.42 25.57
N THR A 241 7.16 -15.08 24.44
CA THR A 241 8.37 -15.17 23.60
C THR A 241 8.22 -14.18 22.45
N PRO A 242 8.80 -12.96 22.55
CA PRO A 242 8.76 -12.04 21.42
C PRO A 242 9.44 -12.69 20.23
N MET A 243 8.76 -12.75 19.09
CA MET A 243 9.40 -13.15 17.85
C MET A 243 10.42 -12.06 17.48
N VAL A 244 11.63 -12.21 17.96
CA VAL A 244 12.78 -11.50 17.40
C VAL A 244 13.14 -12.24 16.13
N SER A 245 12.52 -11.87 15.02
CA SER A 245 13.05 -12.31 13.75
C SER A 245 14.37 -11.56 13.55
N GLU A 246 15.47 -12.22 13.78
CA GLU A 246 16.82 -11.76 13.42
C GLU A 246 16.97 -11.57 11.91
N GLU A 247 16.00 -12.04 11.14
CA GLU A 247 15.96 -12.02 9.68
C GLU A 247 15.11 -10.92 9.06
N ILE A 248 14.73 -9.90 9.80
CA ILE A 248 14.27 -8.68 9.10
C ILE A 248 15.51 -8.14 8.42
N THR A 249 15.61 -8.40 7.14
CA THR A 249 16.67 -7.92 6.24
C THR A 249 16.60 -6.39 6.20
N ILE A 250 17.09 -5.78 7.27
CA ILE A 250 17.46 -4.37 7.25
C ILE A 250 18.58 -4.34 6.23
N ILE A 251 18.31 -3.81 5.03
CA ILE A 251 19.37 -3.57 4.08
C ILE A 251 20.32 -2.61 4.81
N GLU A 252 21.49 -3.13 5.15
CA GLU A 252 22.47 -2.38 5.93
C GLU A 252 22.89 -1.13 5.15
N THR A 253 23.04 -0.03 5.87
CA THR A 253 23.68 1.17 5.33
C THR A 253 25.04 0.80 4.78
N LYS A 254 25.40 1.28 3.60
CA LYS A 254 26.71 1.08 3.00
C LYS A 254 27.81 1.53 3.97
N LYS A 255 28.80 0.66 4.22
CA LYS A 255 29.94 0.98 5.10
C LYS A 255 30.68 2.21 4.60
N GLY A 256 30.97 3.14 5.50
CA GLY A 256 31.70 4.39 5.20
C GLY A 256 30.85 5.55 4.68
N VAL A 257 29.55 5.38 4.51
CA VAL A 257 28.63 6.48 4.18
C VAL A 257 28.23 7.22 5.44
N LYS A 258 28.28 8.56 5.39
CA LYS A 258 27.81 9.40 6.48
C LYS A 258 26.30 9.31 6.58
N GLU A 259 25.81 8.87 7.72
CA GLU A 259 24.37 8.81 8.02
C GLU A 259 23.78 10.22 8.03
N ASN A 260 22.85 10.48 7.10
CA ASN A 260 22.22 11.79 6.94
C ASN A 260 20.73 11.62 6.57
N SER A 261 19.86 12.18 7.39
CA SER A 261 18.41 12.16 7.17
C SER A 261 17.99 12.77 5.81
N PHE A 262 18.77 13.71 5.28
CA PHE A 262 18.50 14.30 3.96
C PHE A 262 18.50 13.26 2.84
N ASN A 263 19.30 12.19 2.97
CA ASN A 263 19.33 11.09 2.01
C ASN A 263 18.00 10.32 1.95
N MET A 264 17.20 10.34 3.01
CA MET A 264 15.84 9.79 3.02
C MET A 264 14.83 10.81 2.51
N PHE A 265 14.94 12.06 2.97
CA PHE A 265 13.94 13.07 2.63
C PHE A 265 13.99 13.48 1.16
N LEU A 266 15.18 13.54 0.56
CA LEU A 266 15.35 13.97 -0.84
C LEU A 266 14.49 13.14 -1.81
N PRO A 267 14.59 11.79 -1.89
CA PRO A 267 13.77 11.01 -2.80
C PRO A 267 12.27 11.10 -2.49
N LEU A 268 11.89 11.11 -1.20
CA LEU A 268 10.49 11.19 -0.78
C LEU A 268 9.87 12.55 -1.14
N VAL A 269 10.54 13.63 -0.77
CA VAL A 269 10.05 15.00 -1.04
C VAL A 269 10.03 15.27 -2.54
N SER A 270 11.05 14.81 -3.29
CA SER A 270 11.06 14.93 -4.74
C SER A 270 9.84 14.24 -5.35
N MET A 271 9.53 13.00 -4.96
CA MET A 271 8.36 12.27 -5.47
C MET A 271 7.05 13.01 -5.14
N ILE A 272 6.90 13.51 -3.90
CA ILE A 272 5.69 14.22 -3.46
C ILE A 272 5.50 15.53 -4.23
N LEU A 273 6.57 16.30 -4.43
CA LEU A 273 6.49 17.61 -5.11
C LEU A 273 6.31 17.46 -6.62
N ILE A 274 6.90 16.43 -7.22
CA ILE A 274 6.79 16.18 -8.66
C ILE A 274 5.42 15.63 -9.03
N MET A 275 4.77 14.88 -8.15
CA MET A 275 3.47 14.27 -8.43
C MET A 275 2.38 15.28 -8.85
N PRO A 276 2.12 16.39 -8.13
CA PRO A 276 1.18 17.41 -8.57
C PRO A 276 1.56 18.04 -9.92
N ILE A 277 2.86 18.22 -10.16
CA ILE A 277 3.37 18.77 -11.43
C ILE A 277 3.05 17.80 -12.58
N MET A 278 3.25 16.49 -12.37
CA MET A 278 2.96 15.47 -13.37
C MET A 278 1.45 15.27 -13.58
N LEU A 279 0.63 15.40 -12.52
CA LEU A 279 -0.82 15.43 -12.66
C LEU A 279 -1.26 16.62 -13.52
N PHE A 280 -0.71 17.80 -13.27
CA PHE A 280 -0.99 18.96 -14.09
C PHE A 280 -0.53 18.77 -15.55
N TYR A 281 0.69 18.26 -15.76
CA TYR A 281 1.26 18.00 -17.08
C TYR A 281 0.44 16.97 -17.89
N THR A 282 0.06 15.86 -17.26
CA THR A 282 -0.69 14.78 -17.94
C THR A 282 -2.16 15.11 -18.14
N GLY A 283 -2.71 16.02 -17.34
CA GLY A 283 -4.11 16.45 -17.44
C GLY A 283 -4.34 17.69 -18.28
N TYR A 284 -3.25 18.43 -18.61
CA TYR A 284 -3.39 19.63 -19.43
C TYR A 284 -3.65 19.26 -20.87
N ASP A 285 -4.79 19.70 -21.40
CA ASP A 285 -5.20 19.56 -22.78
C ASP A 285 -5.72 20.91 -23.30
N GLU A 286 -5.27 21.31 -24.47
CA GLU A 286 -5.68 22.57 -25.10
C GLU A 286 -7.18 22.60 -25.44
N SER A 287 -7.78 21.43 -25.67
CA SER A 287 -9.21 21.27 -26.00
C SER A 287 -10.15 21.44 -24.80
N LEU A 288 -9.62 21.47 -23.55
CA LEU A 288 -10.45 21.66 -22.35
C LEU A 288 -11.18 23.01 -22.39
N GLN A 289 -12.51 22.96 -22.38
CA GLN A 289 -13.37 24.14 -22.38
C GLN A 289 -13.16 25.03 -21.15
N ASN A 290 -12.75 24.43 -20.02
CA ASN A 290 -12.55 25.15 -18.75
C ASN A 290 -11.24 24.71 -18.08
N LYS A 291 -10.18 25.51 -18.23
CA LYS A 291 -8.80 25.22 -17.76
C LYS A 291 -8.61 25.56 -16.28
N THR A 292 -9.57 25.18 -15.42
CA THR A 292 -9.37 25.30 -13.98
C THR A 292 -8.41 24.20 -13.47
N PHE A 293 -7.71 24.48 -12.39
CA PHE A 293 -6.80 23.52 -11.76
C PHE A 293 -7.48 22.17 -11.49
N PHE A 294 -8.71 22.20 -10.99
CA PHE A 294 -9.48 20.98 -10.71
C PHE A 294 -9.83 20.18 -11.97
N ASN A 295 -10.20 20.87 -13.06
CA ASN A 295 -10.53 20.20 -14.31
C ASN A 295 -9.29 19.60 -14.98
N ILE A 296 -8.14 20.28 -14.92
CA ILE A 296 -6.87 19.75 -15.42
C ILE A 296 -6.47 18.50 -14.62
N ILE A 297 -6.49 18.54 -13.28
CA ILE A 297 -6.19 17.38 -12.46
C ILE A 297 -7.25 16.28 -12.66
N GLY A 298 -8.51 16.65 -12.86
CA GLY A 298 -9.59 15.74 -13.19
C GLY A 298 -9.34 14.94 -14.48
N ASN A 299 -8.70 15.54 -15.47
CA ASN A 299 -8.33 14.91 -16.75
C ASN A 299 -6.97 14.17 -16.70
N ALA A 300 -6.26 14.21 -15.57
CA ALA A 300 -4.91 13.68 -15.48
C ALA A 300 -4.85 12.15 -15.54
N SER A 301 -3.82 11.62 -16.21
CA SER A 301 -3.47 10.20 -16.13
C SER A 301 -2.74 9.90 -14.84
N GLY A 302 -3.44 9.34 -13.84
CA GLY A 302 -2.87 8.98 -12.55
C GLY A 302 -1.70 8.00 -12.66
N SER A 303 -1.82 6.93 -13.48
CA SER A 303 -0.76 5.94 -13.68
C SER A 303 0.51 6.54 -14.31
N SER A 304 0.35 7.43 -15.29
CA SER A 304 1.48 8.16 -15.90
C SER A 304 2.15 9.08 -14.90
N SER A 305 1.36 9.86 -14.15
CA SER A 305 1.86 10.86 -13.20
C SER A 305 2.66 10.22 -12.07
N VAL A 306 2.18 9.10 -11.53
CA VAL A 306 2.89 8.34 -10.48
C VAL A 306 4.19 7.75 -11.02
N LEU A 307 4.17 7.16 -12.22
CA LEU A 307 5.36 6.60 -12.86
C LEU A 307 6.43 7.67 -13.10
N TYR A 308 6.05 8.80 -13.69
CA TYR A 308 6.99 9.90 -13.96
C TYR A 308 7.56 10.49 -12.66
N SER A 309 6.74 10.61 -11.64
CA SER A 309 7.17 11.16 -10.35
C SER A 309 8.24 10.30 -9.69
N VAL A 310 8.08 8.98 -9.67
CA VAL A 310 9.09 8.07 -9.08
C VAL A 310 10.35 8.01 -9.93
N LEU A 311 10.23 8.02 -11.27
CA LEU A 311 11.38 8.05 -12.17
C LEU A 311 12.24 9.31 -11.96
N ILE A 312 11.59 10.48 -11.93
CA ILE A 312 12.29 11.76 -11.72
C ILE A 312 12.91 11.80 -10.32
N ALA A 313 12.20 11.32 -9.30
CA ALA A 313 12.75 11.23 -7.94
C ALA A 313 13.97 10.31 -7.86
N LEU A 314 13.98 9.17 -8.57
CA LEU A 314 15.14 8.28 -8.69
C LEU A 314 16.29 8.96 -9.40
N ILE A 315 16.05 9.69 -10.49
CA ILE A 315 17.09 10.43 -11.23
C ILE A 315 17.71 11.51 -10.33
N ILE A 316 16.88 12.33 -9.69
CA ILE A 316 17.36 13.37 -8.76
C ILE A 316 18.20 12.76 -7.64
N SER A 317 17.72 11.67 -7.04
CA SER A 317 18.41 10.96 -5.96
C SER A 317 19.74 10.37 -6.45
N SER A 318 19.75 9.75 -7.62
CA SER A 318 20.95 9.17 -8.25
C SER A 318 22.02 10.22 -8.50
N ILE A 319 21.63 11.37 -9.06
CA ILE A 319 22.56 12.49 -9.33
C ILE A 319 23.11 13.02 -7.99
N TYR A 320 22.26 13.23 -7.00
CA TYR A 320 22.69 13.71 -5.69
C TYR A 320 23.64 12.72 -5.00
N TYR A 321 23.31 11.42 -5.00
CA TYR A 321 24.17 10.40 -4.38
C TYR A 321 25.50 10.23 -5.10
N PHE A 322 25.52 10.37 -6.42
CA PHE A 322 26.75 10.35 -7.20
C PHE A 322 27.67 11.56 -6.90
N ILE A 323 27.10 12.76 -6.94
CA ILE A 323 27.86 14.00 -6.67
C ILE A 323 28.44 14.01 -5.25
N ASN A 324 27.66 13.55 -4.26
CA ASN A 324 28.08 13.49 -2.86
C ASN A 324 28.91 12.23 -2.52
N LYS A 325 29.31 11.43 -3.52
CA LYS A 325 30.12 10.21 -3.37
C LYS A 325 29.49 9.17 -2.42
N ILE A 326 28.17 9.18 -2.27
CA ILE A 326 27.40 8.21 -1.48
C ILE A 326 27.35 6.87 -2.23
N MET A 327 27.09 6.93 -3.54
CA MET A 327 27.05 5.77 -4.44
C MET A 327 27.81 6.07 -5.73
N THR A 328 28.51 5.08 -6.25
CA THR A 328 29.04 5.07 -7.62
C THR A 328 27.93 4.73 -8.62
N VAL A 329 28.16 5.00 -9.91
CA VAL A 329 27.21 4.65 -10.98
C VAL A 329 26.87 3.15 -10.95
N ARG A 330 27.86 2.29 -10.75
CA ARG A 330 27.64 0.85 -10.64
C ARG A 330 26.74 0.50 -9.46
N GLU A 331 26.99 1.07 -8.29
CA GLU A 331 26.17 0.83 -7.10
C GLU A 331 24.74 1.36 -7.26
N ILE A 332 24.55 2.47 -7.99
CA ILE A 332 23.22 2.99 -8.33
C ILE A 332 22.44 1.94 -9.14
N ILE A 333 23.08 1.35 -10.17
CA ILE A 333 22.47 0.32 -11.01
C ILE A 333 22.18 -0.95 -10.19
N ASP A 334 23.19 -1.43 -9.44
CA ASP A 334 23.08 -2.65 -8.64
C ASP A 334 21.95 -2.52 -7.57
N ASN A 335 21.87 -1.38 -6.89
CA ASN A 335 20.82 -1.11 -5.91
C ASN A 335 19.44 -0.90 -6.55
N THR A 336 19.37 -0.36 -7.76
CA THR A 336 18.14 -0.26 -8.53
C THR A 336 17.61 -1.67 -8.82
N ILE A 337 18.46 -2.55 -9.38
CA ILE A 337 18.08 -3.95 -9.68
C ILE A 337 17.69 -4.70 -8.42
N LYS A 338 18.46 -4.56 -7.33
CA LYS A 338 18.16 -5.17 -6.04
C LYS A 338 16.81 -4.75 -5.49
N GLY A 339 16.51 -3.45 -5.55
CA GLY A 339 15.23 -2.91 -5.11
C GLY A 339 14.07 -3.41 -5.96
N MET A 340 14.22 -3.43 -7.27
CA MET A 340 13.23 -3.98 -8.19
C MET A 340 12.97 -5.47 -7.91
N SER A 341 14.02 -6.24 -7.67
CA SER A 341 13.91 -7.67 -7.34
C SER A 341 13.08 -7.91 -6.07
N GLY A 342 13.19 -7.04 -5.07
CA GLY A 342 12.37 -7.10 -3.86
C GLY A 342 10.86 -6.92 -4.10
N MET A 343 10.47 -6.37 -5.26
CA MET A 343 9.08 -6.12 -5.61
C MET A 343 8.47 -7.16 -6.57
N ILE A 344 9.20 -8.19 -6.96
CA ILE A 344 8.74 -9.20 -7.93
C ILE A 344 7.44 -9.86 -7.47
N SER A 345 7.36 -10.28 -6.22
CA SER A 345 6.13 -10.92 -5.70
C SER A 345 4.92 -9.99 -5.77
N LEU A 346 5.11 -8.70 -5.44
CA LEU A 346 4.03 -7.73 -5.53
C LEU A 346 3.63 -7.46 -7.00
N ALA A 347 4.59 -7.32 -7.89
CA ALA A 347 4.33 -7.13 -9.32
C ALA A 347 3.58 -8.32 -9.93
N LEU A 348 3.95 -9.55 -9.60
CA LEU A 348 3.24 -10.75 -10.04
C LEU A 348 1.80 -10.77 -9.52
N LEU A 349 1.58 -10.39 -8.26
CA LEU A 349 0.24 -10.30 -7.69
C LEU A 349 -0.61 -9.27 -8.43
N ILE A 350 -0.05 -8.11 -8.77
CA ILE A 350 -0.72 -7.06 -9.53
C ILE A 350 -1.09 -7.56 -10.95
N ILE A 351 -0.19 -8.27 -11.62
CA ILE A 351 -0.45 -8.84 -12.95
C ILE A 351 -1.64 -9.81 -12.89
N LEU A 352 -1.66 -10.74 -11.94
CA LEU A 352 -2.76 -11.69 -11.78
C LEU A 352 -4.07 -10.98 -11.38
N ALA A 353 -3.98 -9.91 -10.59
CA ALA A 353 -5.12 -9.08 -10.21
C ALA A 353 -5.75 -8.40 -11.43
N PHE A 354 -4.95 -7.83 -12.31
CA PHE A 354 -5.44 -7.25 -13.55
C PHE A 354 -6.01 -8.31 -14.49
N ALA A 355 -5.36 -9.48 -14.60
CA ALA A 355 -5.83 -10.57 -15.44
C ALA A 355 -7.22 -11.08 -15.00
N ILE A 356 -7.44 -11.30 -13.69
CA ILE A 356 -8.77 -11.73 -13.21
C ILE A 356 -9.81 -10.62 -13.33
N GLY A 357 -9.43 -9.35 -13.15
CA GLY A 357 -10.31 -8.21 -13.35
C GLY A 357 -10.80 -8.11 -14.79
N ASN A 358 -9.90 -8.19 -15.77
CA ASN A 358 -10.23 -8.20 -17.20
C ASN A 358 -11.12 -9.37 -17.57
N LEU A 359 -10.81 -10.57 -17.05
CA LEU A 359 -11.60 -11.78 -17.27
C LEU A 359 -13.02 -11.65 -16.69
N CYS A 360 -13.18 -11.09 -15.49
CA CYS A 360 -14.51 -10.85 -14.90
C CYS A 360 -15.33 -9.87 -15.73
N ASN A 361 -14.69 -8.86 -16.34
CA ASN A 361 -15.35 -7.94 -17.26
C ASN A 361 -15.80 -8.66 -18.53
N GLU A 362 -14.96 -9.53 -19.10
CA GLU A 362 -15.27 -10.29 -20.32
C GLU A 362 -16.40 -11.29 -20.09
N LEU A 363 -16.44 -11.93 -18.94
CA LEU A 363 -17.54 -12.84 -18.54
C LEU A 363 -18.84 -12.12 -18.15
N GLY A 364 -18.81 -10.80 -18.00
CA GLY A 364 -19.96 -10.01 -17.53
C GLY A 364 -20.34 -10.29 -16.08
N THR A 365 -19.35 -10.64 -15.25
CA THR A 365 -19.57 -10.97 -13.82
C THR A 365 -20.31 -9.87 -13.07
N GLY A 366 -19.88 -8.62 -13.23
CA GLY A 366 -20.50 -7.48 -12.56
C GLY A 366 -21.96 -7.26 -13.00
N THR A 367 -22.22 -7.34 -14.32
CA THR A 367 -23.58 -7.21 -14.87
C THR A 367 -24.51 -8.30 -14.32
N TYR A 368 -24.05 -9.55 -14.31
CA TYR A 368 -24.84 -10.65 -13.78
C TYR A 368 -25.18 -10.48 -12.28
N VAL A 369 -24.19 -10.11 -11.47
CA VAL A 369 -24.41 -9.86 -10.03
C VAL A 369 -25.41 -8.74 -9.82
N SER A 370 -25.27 -7.65 -10.54
CA SER A 370 -26.16 -6.50 -10.42
C SER A 370 -27.61 -6.85 -10.83
N GLU A 371 -27.82 -7.51 -11.96
CA GLU A 371 -29.14 -7.94 -12.39
C GLU A 371 -29.77 -8.90 -11.38
N SER A 372 -28.97 -9.83 -10.82
CA SER A 372 -29.46 -10.82 -9.85
C SER A 372 -29.82 -10.20 -8.50
N LEU A 373 -29.19 -9.10 -8.12
CA LEU A 373 -29.40 -8.44 -6.82
C LEU A 373 -30.40 -7.29 -6.86
N LYS A 374 -30.74 -6.79 -8.04
CA LYS A 374 -31.57 -5.59 -8.25
C LYS A 374 -32.92 -5.66 -7.51
N ASP A 375 -33.54 -6.84 -7.49
CA ASP A 375 -34.87 -7.04 -6.89
C ASP A 375 -34.81 -7.62 -5.46
N VAL A 376 -33.62 -8.03 -4.99
CA VAL A 376 -33.43 -8.74 -3.72
C VAL A 376 -32.78 -7.87 -2.65
N LEU A 377 -31.86 -7.01 -3.01
CA LEU A 377 -31.07 -6.22 -2.06
C LEU A 377 -31.35 -4.72 -2.20
N SER A 378 -31.67 -4.09 -1.06
CA SER A 378 -31.67 -2.64 -1.01
C SER A 378 -30.27 -2.09 -1.33
N PRO A 379 -30.12 -1.09 -2.23
CA PRO A 379 -28.83 -0.48 -2.53
C PRO A 379 -28.06 -0.01 -1.28
N LYS A 380 -28.78 0.33 -0.21
CA LYS A 380 -28.20 0.74 1.09
C LYS A 380 -27.43 -0.39 1.81
N LEU A 381 -27.71 -1.65 1.51
CA LEU A 381 -27.05 -2.80 2.12
C LEU A 381 -25.78 -3.23 1.36
N ILE A 382 -25.64 -2.85 0.10
CA ILE A 382 -24.49 -3.21 -0.74
C ILE A 382 -23.15 -2.82 -0.09
N PRO A 383 -22.95 -1.58 0.40
CA PRO A 383 -21.68 -1.21 1.03
C PRO A 383 -21.34 -2.07 2.26
N VAL A 384 -22.34 -2.42 3.07
CA VAL A 384 -22.15 -3.26 4.27
C VAL A 384 -21.73 -4.67 3.88
N LEU A 385 -22.37 -5.26 2.89
CA LEU A 385 -22.05 -6.60 2.40
C LEU A 385 -20.65 -6.65 1.78
N LEU A 386 -20.30 -5.66 0.95
CA LEU A 386 -18.96 -5.54 0.38
C LEU A 386 -17.90 -5.39 1.47
N PHE A 387 -18.17 -4.59 2.50
CA PHE A 387 -17.27 -4.42 3.63
C PHE A 387 -17.05 -5.73 4.39
N LEU A 388 -18.13 -6.43 4.79
CA LEU A 388 -18.03 -7.69 5.53
C LEU A 388 -17.33 -8.78 4.71
N THR A 389 -17.64 -8.88 3.42
CA THR A 389 -16.97 -9.82 2.50
C THR A 389 -15.49 -9.50 2.37
N SER A 390 -15.15 -8.22 2.22
CA SER A 390 -13.74 -7.77 2.16
C SER A 390 -12.97 -8.08 3.45
N CYS A 391 -13.58 -7.85 4.62
CA CYS A 391 -12.99 -8.21 5.91
C CYS A 391 -12.70 -9.72 6.00
N PHE A 392 -13.67 -10.55 5.61
CA PHE A 392 -13.54 -12.00 5.64
C PHE A 392 -12.41 -12.48 4.69
N ILE A 393 -12.37 -11.96 3.47
CA ILE A 393 -11.32 -12.29 2.49
C ILE A 393 -9.96 -11.84 3.00
N ALA A 394 -9.82 -10.58 3.44
CA ALA A 394 -8.56 -10.03 3.91
C ALA A 394 -8.02 -10.79 5.12
N PHE A 395 -8.88 -11.14 6.09
CA PHE A 395 -8.51 -11.93 7.25
C PHE A 395 -8.05 -13.34 6.87
N SER A 396 -8.77 -13.97 5.94
CA SER A 396 -8.49 -15.35 5.53
C SER A 396 -7.24 -15.47 4.67
N THR A 397 -6.99 -14.51 3.79
CA THR A 397 -5.84 -14.50 2.87
C THR A 397 -4.57 -13.88 3.47
N GLY A 398 -4.74 -13.09 4.53
CA GLY A 398 -3.65 -12.32 5.13
C GLY A 398 -3.08 -11.22 4.22
N THR A 399 -3.80 -10.86 3.14
CA THR A 399 -3.37 -9.82 2.20
C THR A 399 -4.49 -8.88 1.80
N SER A 400 -4.24 -7.59 1.89
CA SER A 400 -5.13 -6.55 1.40
C SER A 400 -5.03 -6.35 -0.11
N TRP A 401 -3.87 -6.58 -0.72
CA TRP A 401 -3.67 -6.48 -2.17
C TRP A 401 -4.59 -7.44 -2.93
N GLY A 402 -4.59 -8.73 -2.55
CA GLY A 402 -5.48 -9.72 -3.14
C GLY A 402 -6.95 -9.41 -2.91
N THR A 403 -7.29 -8.85 -1.75
CA THR A 403 -8.66 -8.43 -1.44
C THR A 403 -9.13 -7.30 -2.35
N PHE A 404 -8.33 -6.26 -2.54
CA PHE A 404 -8.65 -5.17 -3.47
C PHE A 404 -8.78 -5.67 -4.91
N ALA A 405 -7.86 -6.54 -5.35
CA ALA A 405 -7.90 -7.12 -6.68
C ALA A 405 -9.24 -7.79 -7.01
N ILE A 406 -9.72 -8.60 -6.09
CA ILE A 406 -10.97 -9.35 -6.27
C ILE A 406 -12.19 -8.44 -6.08
N MET A 407 -12.18 -7.66 -4.99
CA MET A 407 -13.37 -6.92 -4.60
C MET A 407 -13.67 -5.71 -5.48
N ILE A 408 -12.66 -5.00 -6.01
CA ILE A 408 -12.90 -3.88 -6.92
C ILE A 408 -13.51 -4.36 -8.23
N ALA A 409 -13.07 -5.51 -8.75
CA ALA A 409 -13.64 -6.11 -9.95
C ALA A 409 -15.13 -6.48 -9.81
N ILE A 410 -15.60 -6.68 -8.58
CA ILE A 410 -17.01 -6.99 -8.27
C ILE A 410 -17.77 -5.72 -7.89
N ALA A 411 -17.19 -4.88 -7.03
CA ALA A 411 -17.88 -3.73 -6.42
C ALA A 411 -18.17 -2.61 -7.42
N VAL A 412 -17.24 -2.30 -8.33
CA VAL A 412 -17.41 -1.18 -9.28
C VAL A 412 -18.56 -1.43 -10.26
N PRO A 413 -18.68 -2.59 -10.93
CA PRO A 413 -19.83 -2.86 -11.79
C PRO A 413 -21.16 -2.83 -11.04
N ILE A 414 -21.22 -3.27 -9.79
CA ILE A 414 -22.44 -3.21 -8.96
C ILE A 414 -22.83 -1.76 -8.66
N SER A 415 -21.85 -0.88 -8.44
CA SER A 415 -22.11 0.52 -8.09
C SER A 415 -22.54 1.40 -9.28
N ASN A 416 -22.23 0.99 -10.50
CA ASN A 416 -22.51 1.75 -11.72
C ASN A 416 -23.93 1.49 -12.27
N GLN A 417 -24.73 0.67 -11.63
CA GLN A 417 -26.11 0.37 -11.96
C GLN A 417 -27.06 0.85 -10.89
#